data_b15754dbab12b4d53c987c72cf88b238
#
_entry.id   b15754dbab12b4d53c987c72cf88b238
#
_cell.length_a   1.000
_cell.length_b   1.000
_cell.length_c   1.000
_cell.angle_alpha   90.00
_cell.angle_beta   90.00
_cell.angle_gamma   90.00
#
_symmetry.space_group_name_H-M   'P 1'
#
loop_
_entity.id
_entity.type
_entity.pdbx_description
1 polymer ?
#
loop_
_entity_poly.entity_id
_entity_poly.type
_entity_poly.pdbx_seq_one_letter_code
_entity_poly.pdbx_strand_id
1 'polypeptide(L)'
;MKSTIFALFTSLTFTLTAQVPNWTQYTCDADAYTMYSELSKGKAVLLSFSNQWSPVSAETANKTEALWQDMMSENVKVFGFLHEDQDFNSADCDDADVWTTENGITYPTFINIEEVLTNYINKYTTSGGVNLPWLLLFFPDAENPGNSMLAYSGNNINEVNHILHDQWLQSTGISINGEQELKLVKIIDQIGRATEFKPNTPLIYIFSDGSTKKVYVSE
;
A
#
# COMPACT_ATOMS: atom_id res chain seq x y z
N MET A 1 25.09 28.52 -54.90
CA MET A 1 25.16 27.75 -53.66
C MET A 1 23.83 27.87 -52.93
N LYS A 2 22.96 26.83 -52.93
CA LYS A 2 21.68 26.84 -52.19
C LYS A 2 21.92 26.18 -50.83
N SER A 3 21.76 26.96 -49.76
CA SER A 3 21.93 26.50 -48.39
C SER A 3 20.60 25.94 -47.94
N THR A 4 20.54 24.63 -47.68
CA THR A 4 19.33 23.95 -47.15
C THR A 4 19.44 23.93 -45.63
N ILE A 5 18.53 24.66 -44.96
CA ILE A 5 18.42 24.67 -43.48
C ILE A 5 17.55 23.47 -43.10
N PHE A 6 18.18 22.51 -42.40
CA PHE A 6 17.49 21.35 -41.80
C PHE A 6 16.97 21.79 -40.41
N ALA A 7 15.68 22.00 -40.29
CA ALA A 7 15.03 22.25 -38.99
C ALA A 7 14.83 20.92 -38.27
N LEU A 8 15.58 20.72 -37.18
CA LEU A 8 15.45 19.56 -36.30
C LEU A 8 14.25 19.80 -35.38
N PHE A 9 13.12 19.13 -35.66
CA PHE A 9 11.96 19.10 -34.77
C PHE A 9 12.24 18.08 -33.67
N THR A 10 12.62 18.53 -32.47
CA THR A 10 12.61 17.69 -31.25
C THR A 10 11.18 17.58 -30.75
N SER A 11 10.53 16.43 -30.98
CA SER A 11 9.24 16.14 -30.39
C SER A 11 9.41 15.90 -28.86
N LEU A 12 8.96 16.86 -28.07
CA LEU A 12 8.88 16.72 -26.62
C LEU A 12 7.68 15.78 -26.32
N THR A 13 7.92 14.52 -26.05
CA THR A 13 6.89 13.59 -25.61
C THR A 13 6.60 13.86 -24.13
N PHE A 14 5.51 14.58 -23.84
CA PHE A 14 4.95 14.63 -22.49
C PHE A 14 4.31 13.27 -22.19
N THR A 15 4.90 12.50 -21.31
CA THR A 15 4.22 11.37 -20.68
C THR A 15 3.21 11.94 -19.68
N LEU A 16 1.94 11.99 -20.07
CA LEU A 16 0.84 12.21 -19.12
C LEU A 16 0.77 10.98 -18.21
N THR A 17 1.41 11.04 -17.06
CA THR A 17 1.11 10.10 -15.97
C THR A 17 -0.28 10.44 -15.48
N ALA A 18 -1.18 9.46 -15.52
CA ALA A 18 -2.54 9.65 -15.02
C ALA A 18 -2.48 9.90 -13.50
N GLN A 19 -2.73 11.14 -13.09
CA GLN A 19 -2.66 11.54 -11.67
C GLN A 19 -3.62 10.73 -10.81
N VAL A 20 -3.20 10.40 -9.58
CA VAL A 20 -4.08 9.83 -8.56
C VAL A 20 -5.22 10.84 -8.31
N PRO A 21 -6.51 10.43 -8.36
CA PRO A 21 -7.60 11.34 -8.04
C PRO A 21 -7.48 11.81 -6.59
N ASN A 22 -7.78 13.09 -6.34
CA ASN A 22 -7.95 13.58 -4.98
C ASN A 22 -9.42 13.48 -4.58
N TRP A 23 -9.67 13.33 -3.30
CA TRP A 23 -11.00 13.44 -2.71
C TRP A 23 -10.92 14.14 -1.35
N THR A 24 -12.05 14.73 -0.93
CA THR A 24 -12.29 15.19 0.42
C THR A 24 -13.59 14.56 0.88
N GLN A 25 -13.54 13.83 2.00
CA GLN A 25 -14.69 13.15 2.59
C GLN A 25 -14.82 13.53 4.06
N TYR A 26 -16.03 13.40 4.59
CA TYR A 26 -16.36 13.67 5.97
C TYR A 26 -16.84 12.37 6.63
N THR A 27 -16.35 12.10 7.84
CA THR A 27 -16.92 11.05 8.69
C THR A 27 -18.30 11.49 9.20
N CYS A 28 -19.04 10.57 9.82
CA CYS A 28 -20.31 10.90 10.45
C CYS A 28 -20.17 11.89 11.62
N ASP A 29 -18.99 11.96 12.24
CA ASP A 29 -18.64 12.96 13.26
C ASP A 29 -18.22 14.32 12.67
N ALA A 30 -18.37 14.51 11.35
CA ALA A 30 -18.00 15.69 10.60
C ALA A 30 -16.48 15.98 10.56
N ASP A 31 -15.62 15.00 10.84
CA ASP A 31 -14.19 15.12 10.64
C ASP A 31 -13.85 15.03 9.15
N ALA A 32 -13.12 16.05 8.65
CA ALA A 32 -12.74 16.14 7.25
C ALA A 32 -11.39 15.49 6.97
N TYR A 33 -11.33 14.67 5.93
CA TYR A 33 -10.10 14.06 5.42
C TYR A 33 -9.96 14.29 3.93
N THR A 34 -8.71 14.47 3.49
CA THR A 34 -8.36 14.63 2.09
C THR A 34 -7.18 13.71 1.77
N MET A 35 -7.28 12.96 0.69
CA MET A 35 -6.23 12.00 0.34
C MET A 35 -4.87 12.67 0.14
N TYR A 36 -4.83 13.77 -0.60
CA TYR A 36 -3.57 14.48 -0.84
C TYR A 36 -2.95 15.05 0.44
N SER A 37 -3.76 15.40 1.44
CA SER A 37 -3.23 15.84 2.74
C SER A 37 -2.43 14.73 3.44
N GLU A 38 -2.82 13.47 3.34
CA GLU A 38 -2.07 12.37 3.95
C GLU A 38 -0.86 11.97 3.10
N LEU A 39 -1.00 11.94 1.78
CA LEU A 39 0.12 11.67 0.87
C LEU A 39 1.21 12.75 0.97
N SER A 40 0.86 14.05 1.08
CA SER A 40 1.83 15.13 1.26
C SER A 40 2.58 15.11 2.59
N LYS A 41 2.03 14.42 3.60
CA LYS A 41 2.73 14.12 4.86
C LYS A 41 3.72 12.95 4.74
N GLY A 42 3.88 12.37 3.56
CA GLY A 42 4.73 11.22 3.32
C GLY A 42 4.15 9.91 3.85
N LYS A 43 2.82 9.78 3.96
CA LYS A 43 2.18 8.55 4.42
C LYS A 43 1.79 7.66 3.25
N ALA A 44 2.00 6.35 3.40
CA ALA A 44 1.29 5.38 2.58
C ALA A 44 -0.21 5.41 2.92
N VAL A 45 -1.06 5.33 1.90
CA VAL A 45 -2.53 5.42 2.09
C VAL A 45 -3.19 4.16 1.56
N LEU A 46 -3.91 3.46 2.44
CA LEU A 46 -4.75 2.31 2.13
C LEU A 46 -6.22 2.75 2.09
N LEU A 47 -6.89 2.53 0.97
CA LEU A 47 -8.33 2.67 0.81
C LEU A 47 -8.97 1.28 0.84
N SER A 48 -9.93 1.06 1.75
CA SER A 48 -10.66 -0.19 1.93
C SER A 48 -12.14 0.02 1.64
N PHE A 49 -12.62 -0.48 0.50
CA PHE A 49 -14.02 -0.42 0.09
C PHE A 49 -14.75 -1.68 0.51
N SER A 50 -15.92 -1.54 1.14
CA SER A 50 -16.67 -2.64 1.76
C SER A 50 -18.17 -2.48 1.58
N ASN A 51 -18.91 -3.62 1.66
CA ASN A 51 -20.37 -3.66 1.81
C ASN A 51 -20.70 -4.34 3.15
N GLN A 52 -21.67 -3.81 3.90
CA GLN A 52 -22.04 -4.33 5.22
C GLN A 52 -22.63 -5.76 5.14
N TRP A 53 -23.42 -6.04 4.11
CA TRP A 53 -24.04 -7.36 3.90
C TRP A 53 -23.04 -8.48 3.55
N SER A 54 -21.76 -8.14 3.27
CA SER A 54 -20.76 -9.10 2.78
C SER A 54 -19.90 -9.66 3.93
N PRO A 55 -19.99 -10.97 4.26
CA PRO A 55 -19.11 -11.58 5.27
C PRO A 55 -17.62 -11.46 4.92
N VAL A 56 -17.28 -11.45 3.62
CA VAL A 56 -15.89 -11.28 3.17
C VAL A 56 -15.42 -9.85 3.43
N SER A 57 -16.32 -8.84 3.31
CA SER A 57 -16.00 -7.47 3.69
C SER A 57 -15.74 -7.36 5.19
N ALA A 58 -16.55 -8.01 6.05
CA ALA A 58 -16.33 -8.02 7.49
C ALA A 58 -14.99 -8.67 7.88
N GLU A 59 -14.67 -9.82 7.30
CA GLU A 59 -13.37 -10.47 7.53
C GLU A 59 -12.19 -9.58 7.09
N THR A 60 -12.31 -8.92 5.92
CA THR A 60 -11.30 -8.01 5.41
C THR A 60 -11.16 -6.78 6.30
N ALA A 61 -12.27 -6.20 6.77
CA ALA A 61 -12.28 -5.04 7.66
C ALA A 61 -11.57 -5.34 8.99
N ASN A 62 -11.85 -6.50 9.61
CA ASN A 62 -11.16 -6.94 10.82
C ASN A 62 -9.64 -7.08 10.63
N LYS A 63 -9.21 -7.65 9.50
CA LYS A 63 -7.78 -7.76 9.18
C LYS A 63 -7.15 -6.40 8.85
N THR A 64 -7.92 -5.51 8.23
CA THR A 64 -7.49 -4.13 7.94
C THR A 64 -7.34 -3.33 9.24
N GLU A 65 -8.21 -3.54 10.23
CA GLU A 65 -8.06 -2.94 11.55
C GLU A 65 -6.79 -3.44 12.25
N ALA A 66 -6.54 -4.75 12.22
CA ALA A 66 -5.30 -5.31 12.80
C ALA A 66 -4.05 -4.70 12.13
N LEU A 67 -4.05 -4.56 10.80
CA LEU A 67 -3.01 -3.87 10.05
C LEU A 67 -2.89 -2.40 10.47
N TRP A 68 -4.01 -1.69 10.64
CA TRP A 68 -4.02 -0.29 11.06
C TRP A 68 -3.39 -0.11 12.44
N GLN A 69 -3.75 -0.95 13.42
CA GLN A 69 -3.17 -0.90 14.77
C GLN A 69 -1.67 -1.15 14.76
N ASP A 70 -1.19 -2.03 13.89
CA ASP A 70 0.24 -2.33 13.75
C ASP A 70 1.01 -1.19 13.05
N MET A 71 0.41 -0.57 12.04
CA MET A 71 1.09 0.34 11.11
C MET A 71 0.81 1.83 11.32
N MET A 72 -0.11 2.21 12.22
CA MET A 72 -0.52 3.62 12.34
C MET A 72 0.60 4.55 12.82
N SER A 73 1.60 4.01 13.52
CA SER A 73 2.81 4.73 13.91
C SER A 73 3.87 4.82 12.80
N GLU A 74 3.73 4.03 11.73
CA GLU A 74 4.73 3.79 10.69
C GLU A 74 4.46 4.58 9.39
N ASN A 75 3.90 5.78 9.53
CA ASN A 75 3.52 6.61 8.38
C ASN A 75 2.58 5.91 7.39
N VAL A 76 1.65 5.12 7.89
CA VAL A 76 0.55 4.53 7.13
C VAL A 76 -0.76 5.18 7.57
N LYS A 77 -1.67 5.41 6.64
CA LYS A 77 -3.04 5.87 6.89
C LYS A 77 -4.02 4.94 6.23
N VAL A 78 -5.02 4.50 6.97
CA VAL A 78 -6.13 3.68 6.46
C VAL A 78 -7.40 4.51 6.41
N PHE A 79 -8.19 4.31 5.36
CA PHE A 79 -9.52 4.88 5.18
C PHE A 79 -10.50 3.80 4.76
N GLY A 80 -11.60 3.66 5.49
CA GLY A 80 -12.73 2.80 5.16
C GLY A 80 -13.78 3.54 4.32
N PHE A 81 -14.37 2.82 3.38
CA PHE A 81 -15.45 3.29 2.52
C PHE A 81 -16.56 2.25 2.54
N LEU A 82 -17.65 2.54 3.24
CA LEU A 82 -18.83 1.68 3.32
C LEU A 82 -19.83 2.09 2.24
N HIS A 83 -20.12 1.16 1.31
CA HIS A 83 -20.96 1.43 0.15
C HIS A 83 -22.42 1.10 0.40
N GLU A 84 -22.71 -0.15 0.79
CA GLU A 84 -24.07 -0.66 0.96
C GLU A 84 -24.30 -1.18 2.39
N ASP A 85 -25.53 -1.02 2.87
CA ASP A 85 -26.05 -1.57 4.12
C ASP A 85 -26.35 -3.08 4.02
N GLN A 86 -27.04 -3.65 5.03
CA GLN A 86 -27.49 -5.06 5.05
C GLN A 86 -28.61 -5.35 4.03
N ASP A 87 -29.35 -4.34 3.61
CA ASP A 87 -30.50 -4.44 2.71
C ASP A 87 -30.17 -4.00 1.27
N PHE A 88 -28.86 -3.84 0.96
CA PHE A 88 -28.33 -3.41 -0.35
C PHE A 88 -28.71 -1.97 -0.73
N ASN A 89 -29.02 -1.10 0.24
CA ASN A 89 -29.15 0.33 0.00
C ASN A 89 -27.81 1.04 0.25
N SER A 90 -27.69 2.30 -0.19
CA SER A 90 -26.52 3.12 0.18
C SER A 90 -26.48 3.28 1.70
N ALA A 91 -25.31 2.99 2.29
CA ALA A 91 -25.11 3.07 3.74
C ALA A 91 -25.25 4.50 4.25
N ASP A 92 -25.84 4.64 5.44
CA ASP A 92 -25.94 5.88 6.19
C ASP A 92 -25.05 5.89 7.45
N CYS A 93 -25.19 6.93 8.30
CA CYS A 93 -24.35 7.04 9.50
C CYS A 93 -24.69 5.99 10.56
N ASP A 94 -25.93 5.59 10.68
CA ASP A 94 -26.33 4.53 11.62
C ASP A 94 -25.71 3.19 11.20
N ASP A 95 -25.67 2.92 9.89
CA ASP A 95 -25.00 1.74 9.33
C ASP A 95 -23.49 1.78 9.55
N ALA A 96 -22.87 2.95 9.39
CA ALA A 96 -21.43 3.12 9.64
C ALA A 96 -21.09 2.87 11.13
N ASP A 97 -21.93 3.32 12.05
CA ASP A 97 -21.76 3.09 13.49
C ASP A 97 -21.87 1.60 13.85
N VAL A 98 -22.87 0.92 13.28
CA VAL A 98 -23.03 -0.54 13.44
C VAL A 98 -21.81 -1.26 12.85
N TRP A 99 -21.42 -0.94 11.62
CA TRP A 99 -20.29 -1.55 10.93
C TRP A 99 -18.98 -1.41 11.69
N THR A 100 -18.66 -0.20 12.15
CA THR A 100 -17.42 0.07 12.88
C THR A 100 -17.41 -0.61 14.24
N THR A 101 -18.53 -0.62 14.94
CA THR A 101 -18.68 -1.27 16.26
C THR A 101 -18.54 -2.79 16.15
N GLU A 102 -19.28 -3.43 15.23
CA GLU A 102 -19.27 -4.89 15.07
C GLU A 102 -17.94 -5.45 14.62
N ASN A 103 -17.19 -4.69 13.81
CA ASN A 103 -15.89 -5.09 13.30
C ASN A 103 -14.71 -4.48 14.07
N GLY A 104 -14.95 -3.74 15.14
CA GLY A 104 -13.94 -3.13 16.00
C GLY A 104 -13.07 -2.09 15.28
N ILE A 105 -13.61 -1.43 14.25
CA ILE A 105 -12.86 -0.50 13.36
C ILE A 105 -12.62 0.83 14.09
N THR A 106 -11.36 1.29 14.05
CA THR A 106 -10.95 2.58 14.61
C THR A 106 -10.37 3.56 13.57
N TYR A 107 -10.13 3.11 12.35
CA TYR A 107 -9.76 4.00 11.25
C TYR A 107 -10.98 4.78 10.72
N PRO A 108 -10.77 6.00 10.17
CA PRO A 108 -11.87 6.80 9.61
C PRO A 108 -12.65 6.06 8.54
N THR A 109 -13.97 6.00 8.71
CA THR A 109 -14.88 5.34 7.78
C THR A 109 -15.85 6.37 7.21
N PHE A 110 -16.10 6.27 5.91
CA PHE A 110 -16.94 7.18 5.12
C PHE A 110 -18.10 6.45 4.48
N ILE A 111 -19.19 7.17 4.32
CA ILE A 111 -20.40 6.82 3.58
C ILE A 111 -20.56 7.80 2.40
N ASN A 112 -21.60 7.62 1.58
CA ASN A 112 -21.84 8.45 0.37
C ASN A 112 -20.64 8.49 -0.57
N ILE A 113 -20.14 7.32 -0.91
CA ILE A 113 -18.83 7.12 -1.55
C ILE A 113 -18.89 6.91 -3.06
N GLU A 114 -20.06 7.03 -3.71
CA GLU A 114 -20.29 6.66 -5.12
C GLU A 114 -19.32 7.37 -6.07
N GLU A 115 -19.03 8.64 -5.83
CA GLU A 115 -18.09 9.41 -6.65
C GLU A 115 -16.65 8.89 -6.44
N VAL A 116 -16.22 8.68 -5.20
CA VAL A 116 -14.89 8.16 -4.89
C VAL A 116 -14.74 6.75 -5.45
N LEU A 117 -15.71 5.88 -5.17
CA LEU A 117 -15.72 4.49 -5.65
C LEU A 117 -15.59 4.45 -7.18
N THR A 118 -16.43 5.20 -7.91
CA THR A 118 -16.43 5.23 -9.37
C THR A 118 -15.11 5.75 -9.92
N ASN A 119 -14.56 6.83 -9.37
CA ASN A 119 -13.31 7.43 -9.84
C ASN A 119 -12.12 6.50 -9.65
N TYR A 120 -12.08 5.74 -8.54
CA TYR A 120 -10.98 4.83 -8.27
C TYR A 120 -11.15 3.48 -8.95
N ILE A 121 -12.34 2.89 -8.91
CA ILE A 121 -12.62 1.60 -9.56
C ILE A 121 -12.39 1.69 -11.05
N ASN A 122 -12.95 2.69 -11.74
CA ASN A 122 -12.77 2.86 -13.18
C ASN A 122 -11.31 3.08 -13.59
N LYS A 123 -10.52 3.70 -12.71
CA LYS A 123 -9.13 4.01 -13.01
C LYS A 123 -8.18 2.86 -12.74
N TYR A 124 -8.42 2.09 -11.67
CA TYR A 124 -7.45 1.12 -11.15
C TYR A 124 -7.91 -0.33 -11.27
N THR A 125 -8.99 -0.58 -12.02
CA THR A 125 -9.43 -1.94 -12.35
C THR A 125 -9.61 -2.12 -13.84
N THR A 126 -9.45 -3.35 -14.33
CA THR A 126 -9.49 -3.64 -15.78
C THR A 126 -10.88 -4.07 -16.29
N SER A 127 -11.86 -4.27 -15.40
CA SER A 127 -13.13 -4.94 -15.75
C SER A 127 -14.38 -4.08 -15.63
N GLY A 128 -14.25 -2.75 -15.42
CA GLY A 128 -15.42 -1.85 -15.34
C GLY A 128 -16.32 -2.08 -14.12
N GLY A 129 -15.89 -2.91 -13.17
CA GLY A 129 -16.56 -3.18 -11.90
C GLY A 129 -15.79 -4.21 -11.10
N VAL A 130 -15.91 -4.16 -9.77
CA VAL A 130 -15.28 -5.10 -8.83
C VAL A 130 -16.31 -5.58 -7.82
N ASN A 131 -16.09 -6.77 -7.29
CA ASN A 131 -16.83 -7.23 -6.11
C ASN A 131 -16.11 -6.71 -4.86
N LEU A 132 -16.84 -6.02 -3.98
CA LEU A 132 -16.29 -5.60 -2.70
C LEU A 132 -16.19 -6.81 -1.73
N PRO A 133 -15.18 -6.88 -0.87
CA PRO A 133 -14.22 -5.81 -0.57
C PRO A 133 -13.19 -5.58 -1.68
N TRP A 134 -12.69 -4.33 -1.79
CA TRP A 134 -11.60 -3.97 -2.67
C TRP A 134 -10.63 -3.02 -1.96
N LEU A 135 -9.33 -3.23 -2.17
CA LEU A 135 -8.26 -2.52 -1.50
C LEU A 135 -7.38 -1.82 -2.52
N LEU A 136 -7.05 -0.56 -2.27
CA LEU A 136 -6.09 0.20 -3.06
C LEU A 136 -5.02 0.77 -2.13
N LEU A 137 -3.76 0.43 -2.35
CA LEU A 137 -2.63 0.96 -1.58
C LEU A 137 -1.82 1.93 -2.44
N PHE A 138 -1.55 3.11 -1.91
CA PHE A 138 -0.74 4.14 -2.55
C PHE A 138 0.50 4.45 -1.72
N PHE A 139 1.65 4.49 -2.39
CA PHE A 139 2.87 5.05 -1.81
C PHE A 139 2.99 6.52 -2.21
N PRO A 140 3.35 7.41 -1.27
CA PRO A 140 3.29 8.85 -1.49
C PRO A 140 4.39 9.35 -2.41
N ASP A 141 4.06 10.34 -3.24
CA ASP A 141 4.96 11.39 -3.66
C ASP A 141 4.59 12.64 -2.84
N ALA A 142 5.35 12.93 -1.79
CA ALA A 142 5.01 13.98 -0.84
C ALA A 142 5.05 15.40 -1.44
N GLU A 143 5.90 15.61 -2.45
CA GLU A 143 6.01 16.88 -3.15
C GLU A 143 4.88 17.07 -4.18
N ASN A 144 4.47 15.95 -4.82
CA ASN A 144 3.45 15.93 -5.87
C ASN A 144 2.45 14.77 -5.62
N PRO A 145 1.51 14.89 -4.65
CA PRO A 145 0.61 13.80 -4.27
C PRO A 145 -0.18 13.16 -5.41
N GLY A 146 -0.46 13.93 -6.48
CA GLY A 146 -1.08 13.41 -7.70
C GLY A 146 -0.24 12.38 -8.47
N ASN A 147 1.09 12.37 -8.25
CA ASN A 147 2.03 11.41 -8.85
C ASN A 147 2.30 10.20 -7.94
N SER A 148 1.62 10.09 -6.80
CA SER A 148 1.75 8.96 -5.90
C SER A 148 1.52 7.64 -6.63
N MET A 149 2.25 6.60 -6.23
CA MET A 149 2.29 5.32 -6.93
C MET A 149 1.21 4.38 -6.37
N LEU A 150 0.39 3.77 -7.25
CA LEU A 150 -0.44 2.63 -6.87
C LEU A 150 0.48 1.41 -6.64
N ALA A 151 0.56 0.97 -5.39
CA ALA A 151 1.35 -0.19 -4.99
C ALA A 151 0.53 -1.50 -5.01
N TYR A 152 -0.79 -1.40 -4.78
CA TYR A 152 -1.68 -2.55 -4.80
C TYR A 152 -3.10 -2.18 -5.26
N SER A 153 -3.74 -3.10 -5.99
CA SER A 153 -5.17 -3.07 -6.34
C SER A 153 -5.71 -4.49 -6.33
N GLY A 154 -6.63 -4.81 -5.42
CA GLY A 154 -7.18 -6.16 -5.27
C GLY A 154 -7.98 -6.35 -3.99
N ASN A 155 -8.26 -7.59 -3.62
CA ASN A 155 -9.08 -7.95 -2.46
C ASN A 155 -8.34 -8.77 -1.39
N ASN A 156 -7.02 -8.91 -1.50
CA ASN A 156 -6.21 -9.71 -0.57
C ASN A 156 -5.44 -8.81 0.42
N ILE A 157 -5.97 -8.65 1.63
CA ILE A 157 -5.32 -7.85 2.68
C ILE A 157 -3.96 -8.40 3.14
N ASN A 158 -3.73 -9.71 3.03
CA ASN A 158 -2.44 -10.28 3.40
C ASN A 158 -1.33 -9.84 2.43
N GLU A 159 -1.67 -9.62 1.15
CA GLU A 159 -0.73 -9.10 0.16
C GLU A 159 -0.42 -7.61 0.43
N VAL A 160 -1.42 -6.81 0.82
CA VAL A 160 -1.23 -5.43 1.28
C VAL A 160 -0.26 -5.39 2.46
N ASN A 161 -0.47 -6.26 3.46
CA ASN A 161 0.39 -6.37 4.63
C ASN A 161 1.84 -6.68 4.24
N HIS A 162 2.05 -7.67 3.36
CA HIS A 162 3.37 -8.04 2.83
C HIS A 162 4.05 -6.87 2.10
N ILE A 163 3.31 -6.15 1.23
CA ILE A 163 3.86 -4.98 0.51
C ILE A 163 4.25 -3.86 1.48
N LEU A 164 3.46 -3.59 2.52
CA LEU A 164 3.80 -2.58 3.52
C LEU A 164 5.05 -2.97 4.31
N HIS A 165 5.16 -4.20 4.79
CA HIS A 165 6.32 -4.68 5.53
C HIS A 165 7.58 -4.76 4.67
N ASP A 166 7.50 -5.29 3.45
CA ASP A 166 8.69 -5.58 2.64
C ASP A 166 9.16 -4.39 1.79
N GLN A 167 8.24 -3.52 1.38
CA GLN A 167 8.59 -2.42 0.47
C GLN A 167 8.52 -1.05 1.16
N TRP A 168 7.42 -0.78 1.91
CA TRP A 168 7.22 0.54 2.50
C TRP A 168 8.15 0.78 3.68
N LEU A 169 8.16 -0.09 4.68
CA LEU A 169 8.99 0.08 5.86
C LEU A 169 10.48 0.06 5.53
N GLN A 170 10.90 -0.80 4.60
CA GLN A 170 12.30 -0.79 4.14
C GLN A 170 12.67 0.50 3.40
N SER A 171 11.77 1.09 2.64
CA SER A 171 12.03 2.33 1.90
C SER A 171 12.12 3.55 2.81
N THR A 172 11.40 3.56 3.92
CA THR A 172 11.39 4.65 4.90
C THR A 172 12.53 4.55 5.92
N GLY A 173 13.31 3.48 5.90
CA GLY A 173 14.37 3.22 6.86
C GLY A 173 13.87 2.93 8.28
N ILE A 174 12.56 2.64 8.43
CA ILE A 174 11.97 2.26 9.70
C ILE A 174 12.24 0.77 9.91
N SER A 175 13.07 0.44 10.88
CA SER A 175 13.29 -0.94 11.32
C SER A 175 12.10 -1.42 12.13
N ILE A 176 11.39 -2.44 11.62
CA ILE A 176 10.32 -3.10 12.36
C ILE A 176 10.94 -3.85 13.54
N ASN A 177 10.53 -3.51 14.76
CA ASN A 177 10.75 -4.28 15.99
C ASN A 177 12.20 -4.73 16.27
N GLY A 178 13.17 -3.84 16.17
CA GLY A 178 14.53 -4.17 16.65
C GLY A 178 15.24 -5.29 15.90
N GLU A 179 14.71 -5.77 14.77
CA GLU A 179 15.50 -6.50 13.80
C GLU A 179 16.48 -5.49 13.18
N GLN A 180 17.66 -5.44 13.75
CA GLN A 180 18.81 -4.82 13.11
C GLN A 180 18.86 -5.38 11.70
N GLU A 181 18.92 -4.50 10.69
CA GLU A 181 19.21 -4.90 9.32
C GLU A 181 20.36 -5.91 9.36
N LEU A 182 20.06 -7.16 9.07
CA LEU A 182 21.02 -8.25 9.15
C LEU A 182 22.07 -8.06 8.05
N LYS A 183 23.10 -7.26 8.35
CA LYS A 183 24.21 -7.08 7.42
C LYS A 183 25.07 -8.33 7.42
N LEU A 184 25.32 -8.86 6.23
CA LEU A 184 26.32 -9.91 6.06
C LEU A 184 27.68 -9.36 6.47
N VAL A 185 28.22 -9.83 7.60
CA VAL A 185 29.50 -9.40 8.16
C VAL A 185 30.64 -10.24 7.60
N LYS A 186 30.39 -11.57 7.44
CA LYS A 186 31.44 -12.49 7.05
C LYS A 186 30.87 -13.75 6.37
N ILE A 187 31.62 -14.26 5.41
CA ILE A 187 31.40 -15.59 4.81
C ILE A 187 32.50 -16.50 5.28
N ILE A 188 32.14 -17.71 5.75
CA ILE A 188 33.11 -18.74 6.14
C ILE A 188 32.79 -20.06 5.42
N ASP A 189 33.82 -20.91 5.25
CA ASP A 189 33.67 -22.26 4.79
C ASP A 189 33.17 -23.20 5.92
N GLN A 190 32.93 -24.46 5.61
CA GLN A 190 32.43 -25.45 6.57
C GLN A 190 33.38 -25.74 7.75
N ILE A 191 34.64 -25.36 7.64
CA ILE A 191 35.65 -25.50 8.71
C ILE A 191 35.99 -24.18 9.40
N GLY A 192 35.17 -23.13 9.16
CA GLY A 192 35.22 -21.86 9.88
C GLY A 192 36.23 -20.83 9.34
N ARG A 193 36.88 -21.07 8.21
CA ARG A 193 37.82 -20.12 7.60
C ARG A 193 37.10 -19.07 6.79
N ALA A 194 37.49 -17.80 6.89
CA ALA A 194 36.97 -16.74 6.06
C ALA A 194 37.22 -17.02 4.57
N THR A 195 36.21 -16.83 3.74
CA THR A 195 36.27 -17.04 2.30
C THR A 195 35.40 -16.02 1.58
N GLU A 196 35.62 -15.86 0.28
CA GLU A 196 34.71 -15.14 -0.60
C GLU A 196 33.57 -16.06 -1.06
N PHE A 197 32.51 -15.46 -1.62
CA PHE A 197 31.43 -16.23 -2.24
C PHE A 197 31.98 -17.15 -3.34
N LYS A 198 31.56 -18.42 -3.31
CA LYS A 198 31.89 -19.42 -4.34
C LYS A 198 30.64 -20.21 -4.68
N PRO A 199 30.17 -20.19 -5.96
CA PRO A 199 29.07 -21.04 -6.39
C PRO A 199 29.41 -22.53 -6.22
N ASN A 200 28.38 -23.36 -6.13
CA ASN A 200 28.50 -24.81 -5.97
C ASN A 200 29.28 -25.26 -4.71
N THR A 201 29.42 -24.37 -3.72
CA THR A 201 30.14 -24.63 -2.48
C THR A 201 29.24 -24.28 -1.28
N PRO A 202 29.07 -25.18 -0.29
CA PRO A 202 28.34 -24.85 0.93
C PRO A 202 29.12 -23.82 1.76
N LEU A 203 28.47 -22.66 2.00
CA LEU A 203 29.05 -21.55 2.76
C LEU A 203 28.18 -21.25 3.99
N ILE A 204 28.79 -20.64 5.00
CA ILE A 204 28.09 -20.15 6.18
C ILE A 204 28.22 -18.63 6.19
N TYR A 205 27.07 -17.95 6.15
CA TYR A 205 26.96 -16.50 6.27
C TYR A 205 26.78 -16.13 7.72
N ILE A 206 27.57 -15.17 8.22
CA ILE A 206 27.46 -14.61 9.57
C ILE A 206 26.96 -13.18 9.44
N PHE A 207 25.87 -12.89 10.14
CA PHE A 207 25.19 -11.58 10.11
C PHE A 207 25.59 -10.72 11.32
N SER A 208 25.22 -9.43 11.26
CA SER A 208 25.58 -8.41 12.27
C SER A 208 25.02 -8.69 13.67
N ASP A 209 23.96 -9.48 13.80
CA ASP A 209 23.37 -9.94 15.06
C ASP A 209 24.04 -11.21 15.61
N GLY A 210 25.05 -11.73 14.93
CA GLY A 210 25.73 -12.99 15.28
C GLY A 210 25.00 -14.25 14.78
N SER A 211 23.85 -14.12 14.13
CA SER A 211 23.15 -15.25 13.50
C SER A 211 23.93 -15.81 12.34
N THR A 212 23.69 -17.10 12.01
CA THR A 212 24.35 -17.77 10.90
C THR A 212 23.35 -18.46 9.98
N LYS A 213 23.61 -18.41 8.67
CA LYS A 213 22.80 -19.09 7.65
C LYS A 213 23.69 -19.94 6.74
N LYS A 214 23.36 -21.22 6.59
CA LYS A 214 24.00 -22.09 5.60
C LYS A 214 23.41 -21.82 4.23
N VAL A 215 24.28 -21.49 3.26
CA VAL A 215 23.89 -21.11 1.91
C VAL A 215 24.59 -22.04 0.91
N TYR A 216 23.83 -22.53 -0.05
CA TYR A 216 24.34 -23.26 -1.21
C TYR A 216 23.67 -22.68 -2.46
N VAL A 217 24.47 -22.12 -3.36
CA VAL A 217 23.97 -21.56 -4.64
C VAL A 217 24.55 -22.43 -5.75
N SER A 218 23.66 -23.09 -6.51
CA SER A 218 24.02 -23.79 -7.75
C SER A 218 23.95 -22.84 -8.92
N GLU A 219 24.93 -22.88 -9.79
CA GLU A 219 24.85 -22.26 -11.12
C GLU A 219 23.99 -23.10 -12.06
#